data_60be3e07aeac1f7254eef5f9a57f6904
#
_entry.id   60be3e07aeac1f7254eef5f9a57f6904
#
_cell.length_a   1.000
_cell.length_b   1.000
_cell.length_c   1.000
_cell.angle_alpha   90.00
_cell.angle_beta   90.00
_cell.angle_gamma   90.00
#
_symmetry.space_group_name_H-M   'P 1'
#
loop_
_entity.id
_entity.type
_entity.pdbx_description
1 polymer ?
#
loop_
_entity_poly.entity_id
_entity_poly.type
_entity_poly.pdbx_seq_one_letter_code
_entity_poly.pdbx_strand_id
1 'polypeptide(L)'
;MERTELASCLGAVRERAPLVQCITNFVTVNDCANILLAAGASPTMAHDIREVEEAVAGVQALVLNLGAIGDVEAMLLAGKRANQLGIPVVLDPVAAGVTSLRRGACRRLLTELRFTVIRGNASEIRALALGAEGGSGVDVSAGDAVTEENLSRGVELCRRLAESTGAVTALSGQVDILSDGTQTVLIRGGVPTMSRVTGAGCMLAALLGAFCGANPERPLAAAAAAVAAVDLAGERAEERRVRYGTGNATFRTDLIDAVFNLTEDELREGVRYEIYQG
;
A
#
# COMPACT_ATOMS: atom_id res chain seq x y z
N MET A 1 2.21 13.63 -14.48
CA MET A 1 1.48 13.66 -13.18
C MET A 1 1.60 15.05 -12.59
N GLU A 2 0.47 15.64 -12.24
CA GLU A 2 0.39 16.99 -11.65
C GLU A 2 -0.16 16.91 -10.21
N ARG A 3 0.11 17.94 -9.38
CA ARG A 3 -0.41 18.00 -8.00
C ARG A 3 -1.95 18.00 -7.94
N THR A 4 -2.58 18.65 -8.90
CA THR A 4 -4.04 18.65 -9.06
C THR A 4 -4.60 17.26 -9.38
N GLU A 5 -3.87 16.46 -10.13
CA GLU A 5 -4.23 15.08 -10.42
C GLU A 5 -4.20 14.22 -9.15
N LEU A 6 -3.17 14.35 -8.30
CA LEU A 6 -3.09 13.65 -7.02
C LEU A 6 -4.24 14.05 -6.09
N ALA A 7 -4.50 15.36 -5.95
CA ALA A 7 -5.59 15.86 -5.14
C ALA A 7 -6.95 15.31 -5.59
N SER A 8 -7.19 15.29 -6.91
CA SER A 8 -8.44 14.77 -7.47
C SER A 8 -8.65 13.27 -7.23
N CYS A 9 -7.57 12.51 -6.97
CA CYS A 9 -7.70 11.11 -6.57
C CYS A 9 -8.35 10.97 -5.19
N LEU A 10 -8.02 11.85 -4.23
CA LEU A 10 -8.66 11.89 -2.92
C LEU A 10 -10.14 12.32 -3.03
N GLY A 11 -10.42 13.34 -3.84
CA GLY A 11 -11.79 13.77 -4.13
C GLY A 11 -12.66 12.64 -4.68
N ALA A 12 -12.12 11.86 -5.62
CA ALA A 12 -12.81 10.71 -6.19
C ALA A 12 -13.10 9.61 -5.15
N VAL A 13 -12.20 9.37 -4.17
CA VAL A 13 -12.47 8.43 -3.08
C VAL A 13 -13.69 8.87 -2.28
N ARG A 14 -13.78 10.14 -1.92
CA ARG A 14 -14.88 10.68 -1.12
C ARG A 14 -16.20 10.75 -1.88
N GLU A 15 -16.15 11.08 -3.15
CA GLU A 15 -17.32 11.15 -4.01
C GLU A 15 -17.91 9.77 -4.31
N ARG A 16 -17.04 8.79 -4.62
CA ARG A 16 -17.45 7.44 -5.05
C ARG A 16 -17.64 6.48 -3.88
N ALA A 17 -17.07 6.77 -2.71
CA ALA A 17 -17.11 5.95 -1.50
C ALA A 17 -16.88 4.44 -1.78
N PRO A 18 -15.76 4.04 -2.44
CA PRO A 18 -15.57 2.69 -2.92
C PRO A 18 -15.63 1.67 -1.78
N LEU A 19 -16.34 0.56 -1.99
CA LEU A 19 -16.31 -0.59 -1.10
C LEU A 19 -15.02 -1.37 -1.37
N VAL A 20 -14.22 -1.57 -0.33
CA VAL A 20 -12.92 -2.26 -0.39
C VAL A 20 -12.97 -3.54 0.44
N GLN A 21 -12.76 -4.69 -0.20
CA GLN A 21 -12.58 -5.94 0.52
C GLN A 21 -11.10 -6.09 0.92
N CYS A 22 -10.85 -6.32 2.21
CA CYS A 22 -9.53 -6.58 2.73
C CYS A 22 -9.45 -8.00 3.33
N ILE A 23 -8.70 -8.88 2.69
CA ILE A 23 -8.24 -10.14 3.32
C ILE A 23 -6.92 -9.80 3.99
N THR A 24 -6.98 -9.45 5.28
CA THR A 24 -5.87 -8.90 6.04
C THR A 24 -5.68 -9.62 7.39
N ASN A 25 -4.56 -9.35 8.05
CA ASN A 25 -4.21 -10.01 9.30
C ASN A 25 -5.05 -9.48 10.48
N PHE A 26 -5.29 -10.36 11.46
CA PHE A 26 -6.11 -10.06 12.64
C PHE A 26 -5.53 -8.97 13.56
N VAL A 27 -4.22 -8.71 13.47
CA VAL A 27 -3.54 -7.69 14.30
C VAL A 27 -3.96 -6.28 13.90
N THR A 28 -4.22 -6.06 12.60
CA THR A 28 -4.43 -4.73 12.02
C THR A 28 -5.79 -4.55 11.33
N VAL A 29 -6.64 -5.57 11.34
CA VAL A 29 -7.93 -5.56 10.66
C VAL A 29 -8.81 -4.36 11.06
N ASN A 30 -8.86 -4.02 12.34
CA ASN A 30 -9.64 -2.88 12.84
C ASN A 30 -9.09 -1.55 12.32
N ASP A 31 -7.76 -1.38 12.32
CA ASP A 31 -7.12 -0.15 11.83
C ASP A 31 -7.29 0.00 10.31
N CYS A 32 -7.22 -1.10 9.55
CA CYS A 32 -7.51 -1.09 8.11
C CYS A 32 -8.96 -0.65 7.83
N ALA A 33 -9.93 -1.12 8.62
CA ALA A 33 -11.31 -0.70 8.47
C ALA A 33 -11.49 0.79 8.80
N ASN A 34 -10.92 1.26 9.92
CA ASN A 34 -11.07 2.64 10.35
C ASN A 34 -10.36 3.64 9.42
N ILE A 35 -9.19 3.31 8.86
CA ILE A 35 -8.51 4.20 7.92
C ILE A 35 -9.28 4.33 6.60
N LEU A 36 -9.95 3.25 6.14
CA LEU A 36 -10.83 3.30 4.98
C LEU A 36 -12.02 4.23 5.21
N LEU A 37 -12.69 4.09 6.37
CA LEU A 37 -13.78 4.98 6.76
C LEU A 37 -13.31 6.42 6.87
N ALA A 38 -12.13 6.66 7.43
CA ALA A 38 -11.55 8.00 7.53
C ALA A 38 -11.31 8.63 6.15
N ALA A 39 -10.88 7.87 5.16
CA ALA A 39 -10.69 8.36 3.80
C ALA A 39 -12.00 8.61 3.03
N GLY A 40 -13.14 8.15 3.54
CA GLY A 40 -14.44 8.22 2.87
C GLY A 40 -14.79 6.98 2.05
N ALA A 41 -14.02 5.89 2.18
CA ALA A 41 -14.31 4.59 1.58
C ALA A 41 -15.14 3.71 2.54
N SER A 42 -15.61 2.57 2.06
CA SER A 42 -16.35 1.57 2.84
C SER A 42 -15.55 0.27 2.95
N PRO A 43 -15.30 -0.28 4.15
CA PRO A 43 -14.59 -1.52 4.31
C PRO A 43 -15.50 -2.74 4.33
N THR A 44 -15.02 -3.88 3.80
CA THR A 44 -15.47 -5.22 4.15
C THR A 44 -14.30 -6.13 4.42
N MET A 45 -14.39 -6.94 5.49
CA MET A 45 -13.33 -7.84 5.93
C MET A 45 -13.70 -9.31 5.69
N ALA A 46 -14.54 -9.57 4.68
CA ALA A 46 -14.91 -10.92 4.28
C ALA A 46 -13.67 -11.70 3.84
N HIS A 47 -13.35 -12.79 4.54
CA HIS A 47 -12.15 -13.60 4.31
C HIS A 47 -12.42 -15.11 4.35
N ASP A 48 -13.64 -15.53 4.73
CA ASP A 48 -13.98 -16.95 4.72
C ASP A 48 -13.98 -17.48 3.29
N ILE A 49 -13.29 -18.61 3.07
CA ILE A 49 -13.14 -19.21 1.76
C ILE A 49 -14.47 -19.53 1.06
N ARG A 50 -15.55 -19.70 1.84
CA ARG A 50 -16.90 -20.01 1.34
C ARG A 50 -17.64 -18.81 0.77
N GLU A 51 -17.21 -17.59 1.09
CA GLU A 51 -17.91 -16.36 0.68
C GLU A 51 -17.07 -15.38 -0.15
N VAL A 52 -15.72 -15.53 -0.17
CA VAL A 52 -14.83 -14.50 -0.75
C VAL A 52 -15.08 -14.21 -2.22
N GLU A 53 -15.53 -15.19 -3.02
CA GLU A 53 -15.83 -14.99 -4.44
C GLU A 53 -17.13 -14.20 -4.64
N GLU A 54 -18.12 -14.41 -3.79
CA GLU A 54 -19.38 -13.64 -3.80
C GLU A 54 -19.14 -12.23 -3.27
N ALA A 55 -18.41 -12.10 -2.16
CA ALA A 55 -18.09 -10.82 -1.55
C ALA A 55 -17.32 -9.90 -2.51
N VAL A 56 -16.29 -10.42 -3.22
CA VAL A 56 -15.48 -9.63 -4.13
C VAL A 56 -16.27 -9.14 -5.36
N ALA A 57 -17.33 -9.79 -5.73
CA ALA A 57 -18.14 -9.39 -6.89
C ALA A 57 -18.87 -8.05 -6.68
N GLY A 58 -19.04 -7.60 -5.44
CA GLY A 58 -19.73 -6.36 -5.09
C GLY A 58 -18.79 -5.20 -4.74
N VAL A 59 -17.45 -5.36 -4.81
CA VAL A 59 -16.51 -4.33 -4.36
C VAL A 59 -15.85 -3.59 -5.52
N GLN A 60 -15.24 -2.44 -5.22
CA GLN A 60 -14.47 -1.65 -6.17
C GLN A 60 -12.96 -1.89 -6.07
N ALA A 61 -12.48 -2.55 -5.01
CA ALA A 61 -11.09 -2.99 -4.89
C ALA A 61 -10.94 -4.18 -3.93
N LEU A 62 -9.92 -4.98 -4.15
CA LEU A 62 -9.50 -6.09 -3.29
C LEU A 62 -8.09 -5.84 -2.76
N VAL A 63 -7.89 -6.00 -1.46
CA VAL A 63 -6.58 -5.91 -0.79
C VAL A 63 -6.23 -7.26 -0.19
N LEU A 64 -5.07 -7.80 -0.59
CA LEU A 64 -4.53 -9.07 -0.13
C LEU A 64 -3.28 -8.81 0.72
N ASN A 65 -3.36 -9.06 2.02
CA ASN A 65 -2.26 -8.85 2.96
C ASN A 65 -1.73 -10.19 3.48
N LEU A 66 -0.50 -10.54 3.11
CA LEU A 66 0.13 -11.81 3.50
C LEU A 66 0.44 -11.95 4.99
N GLY A 67 0.13 -10.95 5.81
CA GLY A 67 0.04 -11.13 7.26
C GLY A 67 -0.97 -12.21 7.65
N ALA A 68 -2.05 -12.36 6.88
CA ALA A 68 -3.03 -13.45 6.99
C ALA A 68 -2.60 -14.69 6.20
N ILE A 69 -1.45 -15.24 6.53
CA ILE A 69 -0.83 -16.36 5.78
C ILE A 69 -1.69 -17.63 5.73
N GLY A 70 -2.62 -17.81 6.66
CA GLY A 70 -3.59 -18.91 6.67
C GLY A 70 -4.66 -18.79 5.58
N ASP A 71 -4.88 -17.61 5.03
CA ASP A 71 -5.99 -17.31 4.10
C ASP A 71 -5.56 -17.28 2.62
N VAL A 72 -4.39 -17.84 2.28
CA VAL A 72 -3.84 -17.80 0.90
C VAL A 72 -4.80 -18.41 -0.12
N GLU A 73 -5.49 -19.49 0.21
CA GLU A 73 -6.46 -20.11 -0.72
C GLU A 73 -7.68 -19.18 -0.95
N ALA A 74 -8.17 -18.51 0.10
CA ALA A 74 -9.22 -17.50 -0.02
C ALA A 74 -8.75 -16.30 -0.84
N MET A 75 -7.49 -15.85 -0.64
CA MET A 75 -6.87 -14.80 -1.44
C MET A 75 -6.82 -15.15 -2.92
N LEU A 76 -6.46 -16.40 -3.26
CA LEU A 76 -6.40 -16.87 -4.65
C LEU A 76 -7.79 -16.91 -5.28
N LEU A 77 -8.80 -17.39 -4.58
CA LEU A 77 -10.18 -17.41 -5.09
C LEU A 77 -10.71 -16.00 -5.32
N ALA A 78 -10.65 -15.13 -4.30
CA ALA A 78 -11.07 -13.75 -4.41
C ALA A 78 -10.29 -12.99 -5.51
N GLY A 79 -8.95 -13.18 -5.56
CA GLY A 79 -8.09 -12.54 -6.54
C GLY A 79 -8.40 -12.96 -7.98
N LYS A 80 -8.64 -14.24 -8.23
CA LYS A 80 -9.05 -14.74 -9.56
C LYS A 80 -10.39 -14.14 -9.97
N ARG A 81 -11.35 -14.09 -9.03
CA ARG A 81 -12.64 -13.48 -9.29
C ARG A 81 -12.53 -11.98 -9.55
N ALA A 82 -11.74 -11.26 -8.77
CA ALA A 82 -11.44 -9.84 -9.00
C ALA A 82 -10.83 -9.60 -10.38
N ASN A 83 -9.83 -10.42 -10.77
CA ASN A 83 -9.20 -10.32 -12.10
C ASN A 83 -10.19 -10.57 -13.26
N GLN A 84 -11.14 -11.51 -13.09
CA GLN A 84 -12.19 -11.76 -14.09
C GLN A 84 -13.12 -10.57 -14.27
N LEU A 85 -13.39 -9.85 -13.17
CA LEU A 85 -14.29 -8.68 -13.13
C LEU A 85 -13.58 -7.36 -13.43
N GLY A 86 -12.25 -7.37 -13.61
CA GLY A 86 -11.47 -6.14 -13.82
C GLY A 86 -11.36 -5.26 -12.56
N ILE A 87 -11.59 -5.83 -11.38
CA ILE A 87 -11.49 -5.13 -10.09
C ILE A 87 -10.01 -4.97 -9.72
N PRO A 88 -9.55 -3.77 -9.34
CA PRO A 88 -8.20 -3.53 -8.85
C PRO A 88 -7.84 -4.42 -7.67
N VAL A 89 -6.63 -5.02 -7.72
CA VAL A 89 -6.10 -5.87 -6.65
C VAL A 89 -4.79 -5.29 -6.13
N VAL A 90 -4.70 -5.09 -4.81
CA VAL A 90 -3.50 -4.63 -4.11
C VAL A 90 -2.88 -5.79 -3.33
N LEU A 91 -1.57 -5.98 -3.46
CA LEU A 91 -0.80 -6.94 -2.67
C LEU A 91 0.07 -6.21 -1.62
N ASP A 92 -0.05 -6.63 -0.37
CA ASP A 92 0.88 -6.30 0.72
C ASP A 92 1.61 -7.61 1.13
N PRO A 93 2.83 -7.87 0.60
CA PRO A 93 3.54 -9.13 0.77
C PRO A 93 4.29 -9.19 2.10
N VAL A 94 3.59 -8.95 3.20
CA VAL A 94 4.16 -8.89 4.55
C VAL A 94 5.15 -10.02 4.81
N ALA A 95 6.40 -9.66 5.09
CA ALA A 95 7.50 -10.57 5.40
C ALA A 95 7.80 -11.61 4.29
N ALA A 96 7.66 -11.23 3.01
CA ALA A 96 7.77 -12.10 1.82
C ALA A 96 9.04 -12.96 1.79
N GLY A 97 10.18 -12.41 2.25
CA GLY A 97 11.47 -13.10 2.22
C GLY A 97 11.77 -14.00 3.42
N VAL A 98 11.01 -13.89 4.52
CA VAL A 98 11.42 -14.41 5.84
C VAL A 98 11.34 -15.94 5.95
N THR A 99 10.28 -16.57 5.44
CA THR A 99 10.08 -18.03 5.55
C THR A 99 9.82 -18.67 4.19
N SER A 100 10.09 -19.98 4.08
CA SER A 100 9.78 -20.75 2.87
C SER A 100 8.27 -20.76 2.56
N LEU A 101 7.42 -20.79 3.58
CA LEU A 101 5.97 -20.70 3.44
C LEU A 101 5.56 -19.38 2.78
N ARG A 102 6.07 -18.24 3.26
CA ARG A 102 5.76 -16.92 2.73
C ARG A 102 6.31 -16.72 1.31
N ARG A 103 7.54 -17.20 1.04
CA ARG A 103 8.09 -17.19 -0.33
C ARG A 103 7.25 -18.01 -1.29
N GLY A 104 6.78 -19.19 -0.85
CA GLY A 104 5.89 -20.05 -1.64
C GLY A 104 4.54 -19.39 -1.91
N ALA A 105 3.93 -18.76 -0.91
CA ALA A 105 2.67 -18.03 -1.04
C ALA A 105 2.81 -16.83 -2.00
N CYS A 106 3.85 -16.00 -1.85
CA CYS A 106 4.12 -14.90 -2.77
C CYS A 106 4.25 -15.38 -4.21
N ARG A 107 5.04 -16.45 -4.44
CA ARG A 107 5.22 -17.02 -5.79
C ARG A 107 3.88 -17.46 -6.39
N ARG A 108 3.05 -18.15 -5.61
CA ARG A 108 1.71 -18.58 -6.08
C ARG A 108 0.84 -17.38 -6.44
N LEU A 109 0.75 -16.39 -5.55
CA LEU A 109 -0.04 -15.18 -5.80
C LEU A 109 0.43 -14.45 -7.05
N LEU A 110 1.74 -14.23 -7.21
CA LEU A 110 2.30 -13.54 -8.39
C LEU A 110 2.15 -14.35 -9.70
N THR A 111 2.10 -15.68 -9.62
CA THR A 111 1.91 -16.54 -10.79
C THR A 111 0.46 -16.64 -11.22
N GLU A 112 -0.47 -16.67 -10.24
CA GLU A 112 -1.89 -16.97 -10.51
C GLU A 112 -2.77 -15.71 -10.61
N LEU A 113 -2.29 -14.55 -10.13
CA LEU A 113 -3.05 -13.29 -10.08
C LEU A 113 -2.33 -12.15 -10.80
N ARG A 114 -3.13 -11.19 -11.30
CA ARG A 114 -2.66 -9.88 -11.75
C ARG A 114 -2.97 -8.85 -10.67
N PHE A 115 -1.97 -8.03 -10.36
CA PHE A 115 -2.08 -6.97 -9.37
C PHE A 115 -2.11 -5.60 -10.04
N THR A 116 -2.85 -4.67 -9.45
CA THR A 116 -2.82 -3.26 -9.82
C THR A 116 -1.68 -2.55 -9.10
N VAL A 117 -1.49 -2.87 -7.80
CA VAL A 117 -0.41 -2.33 -6.98
C VAL A 117 0.20 -3.44 -6.13
N ILE A 118 1.52 -3.45 -6.04
CA ILE A 118 2.28 -4.26 -5.07
C ILE A 118 3.01 -3.28 -4.15
N ARG A 119 2.67 -3.30 -2.86
CA ARG A 119 3.24 -2.39 -1.87
C ARG A 119 4.07 -3.18 -0.85
N GLY A 120 5.28 -2.74 -0.57
CA GLY A 120 6.13 -3.35 0.45
C GLY A 120 7.26 -2.42 0.91
N ASN A 121 7.99 -2.81 1.95
CA ASN A 121 9.25 -2.19 2.30
C ASN A 121 10.38 -2.70 1.38
N ALA A 122 11.58 -2.12 1.51
CA ALA A 122 12.71 -2.47 0.63
C ALA A 122 13.06 -3.97 0.65
N SER A 123 12.99 -4.63 1.81
CA SER A 123 13.31 -6.06 1.91
C SER A 123 12.23 -6.94 1.26
N GLU A 124 10.96 -6.56 1.38
CA GLU A 124 9.83 -7.25 0.76
C GLU A 124 9.85 -7.10 -0.76
N ILE A 125 10.01 -5.88 -1.27
CA ILE A 125 10.12 -5.62 -2.71
C ILE A 125 11.35 -6.31 -3.29
N ARG A 126 12.50 -6.29 -2.62
CA ARG A 126 13.70 -7.02 -3.05
C ARG A 126 13.44 -8.53 -3.13
N ALA A 127 12.77 -9.11 -2.13
CA ALA A 127 12.45 -10.53 -2.14
C ALA A 127 11.56 -10.93 -3.32
N LEU A 128 10.63 -10.07 -3.73
CA LEU A 128 9.79 -10.30 -4.90
C LEU A 128 10.54 -10.08 -6.21
N ALA A 129 11.30 -8.98 -6.34
CA ALA A 129 11.98 -8.60 -7.57
C ALA A 129 13.13 -9.55 -7.95
N LEU A 130 13.82 -10.15 -6.95
CA LEU A 130 14.94 -11.06 -7.18
C LEU A 130 14.52 -12.55 -7.15
N GLY A 131 13.31 -12.86 -6.69
CA GLY A 131 12.80 -14.23 -6.62
C GLY A 131 13.67 -15.17 -5.78
N ALA A 132 13.67 -16.46 -6.12
CA ALA A 132 14.47 -17.48 -5.43
C ALA A 132 15.99 -17.39 -5.69
N GLU A 133 16.41 -16.59 -6.67
CA GLU A 133 17.82 -16.40 -7.02
C GLU A 133 18.57 -15.45 -6.08
N GLY A 134 17.85 -14.64 -5.30
CA GLY A 134 18.42 -13.83 -4.23
C GLY A 134 18.70 -14.67 -2.99
N GLY A 135 19.80 -15.38 -2.97
CA GLY A 135 20.31 -16.34 -1.98
C GLY A 135 19.80 -16.22 -0.54
N SER A 136 19.87 -17.32 0.20
CA SER A 136 19.58 -17.46 1.63
C SER A 136 20.26 -16.37 2.47
N GLY A 137 19.56 -15.31 2.78
CA GLY A 137 20.13 -14.23 3.58
C GLY A 137 19.23 -13.01 3.54
N VAL A 138 18.01 -13.15 4.00
CA VAL A 138 17.18 -11.99 4.31
C VAL A 138 17.49 -11.60 5.74
N ASP A 139 18.68 -11.11 5.97
CA ASP A 139 18.91 -10.22 7.08
C ASP A 139 18.12 -8.93 6.78
N VAL A 140 17.03 -8.73 7.52
CA VAL A 140 16.39 -7.43 7.65
C VAL A 140 17.38 -6.57 8.44
N SER A 141 18.45 -6.16 7.78
CA SER A 141 19.41 -5.24 8.38
C SER A 141 18.86 -3.84 8.25
N ALA A 142 19.13 -3.02 9.26
CA ALA A 142 18.84 -1.57 9.23
C ALA A 142 19.45 -0.85 8.02
N GLY A 143 20.32 -1.51 7.24
CA GLY A 143 20.91 -1.04 5.99
C GLY A 143 20.08 -1.25 4.73
N ASP A 144 18.90 -1.88 4.81
CA ASP A 144 18.03 -2.09 3.64
C ASP A 144 17.02 -0.93 3.40
N ALA A 145 16.90 0.02 4.33
CA ALA A 145 16.03 1.17 4.16
C ALA A 145 16.47 2.02 2.96
N VAL A 146 15.53 2.42 2.11
CA VAL A 146 15.83 3.35 1.02
C VAL A 146 16.04 4.74 1.58
N THR A 147 17.21 5.27 1.30
CA THR A 147 17.68 6.61 1.64
C THR A 147 18.12 7.34 0.37
N GLU A 148 18.40 8.63 0.45
CA GLU A 148 18.95 9.38 -0.70
C GLU A 148 20.26 8.77 -1.23
N GLU A 149 21.07 8.13 -0.38
CA GLU A 149 22.35 7.54 -0.75
C GLU A 149 22.21 6.27 -1.61
N ASN A 150 21.13 5.50 -1.43
CA ASN A 150 20.88 4.25 -2.16
C ASN A 150 19.62 4.28 -3.05
N LEU A 151 19.12 5.46 -3.34
CA LEU A 151 17.87 5.71 -4.07
C LEU A 151 17.81 4.98 -5.42
N SER A 152 18.89 5.04 -6.20
CA SER A 152 18.97 4.39 -7.52
C SER A 152 18.72 2.88 -7.46
N ARG A 153 19.19 2.21 -6.40
CA ARG A 153 18.94 0.79 -6.17
C ARG A 153 17.47 0.50 -5.86
N GLY A 154 16.84 1.37 -5.06
CA GLY A 154 15.40 1.27 -4.79
C GLY A 154 14.56 1.45 -6.06
N VAL A 155 14.92 2.43 -6.89
CA VAL A 155 14.28 2.67 -8.19
C VAL A 155 14.41 1.45 -9.10
N GLU A 156 15.61 0.87 -9.21
CA GLU A 156 15.83 -0.32 -10.02
C GLU A 156 14.98 -1.51 -9.58
N LEU A 157 14.89 -1.77 -8.27
CA LEU A 157 14.03 -2.82 -7.73
C LEU A 157 12.55 -2.60 -8.06
N CYS A 158 12.07 -1.36 -7.92
CA CYS A 158 10.68 -1.01 -8.23
C CYS A 158 10.38 -1.18 -9.72
N ARG A 159 11.25 -0.66 -10.61
CA ARG A 159 11.10 -0.81 -12.06
C ARG A 159 11.07 -2.28 -12.48
N ARG A 160 12.05 -3.06 -12.01
CA ARG A 160 12.13 -4.50 -12.33
C ARG A 160 10.88 -5.26 -11.90
N LEU A 161 10.36 -5.02 -10.70
CA LEU A 161 9.14 -5.69 -10.24
C LEU A 161 7.92 -5.23 -11.04
N ALA A 162 7.80 -3.94 -11.33
CA ALA A 162 6.71 -3.40 -12.15
C ALA A 162 6.73 -3.98 -13.58
N GLU A 163 7.89 -4.01 -14.23
CA GLU A 163 8.06 -4.59 -15.57
C GLU A 163 7.70 -6.09 -15.61
N SER A 164 8.09 -6.84 -14.57
CA SER A 164 7.84 -8.29 -14.53
C SER A 164 6.40 -8.65 -14.20
N THR A 165 5.66 -7.78 -13.50
CA THR A 165 4.30 -8.06 -13.01
C THR A 165 3.21 -7.26 -13.73
N GLY A 166 3.57 -6.15 -14.36
CA GLY A 166 2.63 -5.17 -14.91
C GLY A 166 1.91 -4.33 -13.85
N ALA A 167 2.29 -4.48 -12.58
CA ALA A 167 1.70 -3.74 -11.47
C ALA A 167 2.49 -2.48 -11.14
N VAL A 168 1.83 -1.47 -10.60
CA VAL A 168 2.53 -0.38 -9.91
C VAL A 168 3.23 -0.94 -8.68
N THR A 169 4.53 -0.78 -8.58
CA THR A 169 5.29 -1.13 -7.38
C THR A 169 5.41 0.10 -6.50
N ALA A 170 5.00 -0.01 -5.23
CA ALA A 170 5.11 1.04 -4.22
C ALA A 170 6.03 0.57 -3.08
N LEU A 171 7.27 1.04 -3.08
CA LEU A 171 8.26 0.76 -2.06
C LEU A 171 8.22 1.87 -1.02
N SER A 172 7.92 1.51 0.24
CA SER A 172 7.93 2.48 1.34
C SER A 172 9.27 2.52 2.04
N GLY A 173 9.75 3.73 2.33
CA GLY A 173 11.03 3.99 2.96
C GLY A 173 11.13 5.38 3.57
N GLN A 174 12.33 5.89 3.68
CA GLN A 174 12.58 7.29 4.01
C GLN A 174 12.26 8.20 2.80
N VAL A 175 12.42 7.65 1.61
CA VAL A 175 11.88 8.14 0.34
C VAL A 175 11.01 7.03 -0.20
N ASP A 176 9.74 7.31 -0.46
CA ASP A 176 8.85 6.36 -1.09
C ASP A 176 9.04 6.38 -2.61
N ILE A 177 9.08 5.20 -3.20
CA ILE A 177 9.31 5.02 -4.63
C ILE A 177 8.12 4.29 -5.24
N LEU A 178 7.49 4.91 -6.24
CA LEU A 178 6.44 4.27 -7.01
C LEU A 178 6.85 4.16 -8.48
N SER A 179 6.64 3.01 -9.09
CA SER A 179 6.93 2.81 -10.51
C SER A 179 5.90 1.90 -11.17
N ASP A 180 5.52 2.24 -12.42
CA ASP A 180 4.74 1.37 -13.31
C ASP A 180 5.61 0.68 -14.37
N GLY A 181 6.94 0.77 -14.23
CA GLY A 181 7.91 0.28 -15.20
C GLY A 181 8.33 1.33 -16.24
N THR A 182 7.49 2.33 -16.53
CA THR A 182 7.79 3.41 -17.48
C THR A 182 8.08 4.73 -16.80
N GLN A 183 7.28 5.08 -15.81
CA GLN A 183 7.44 6.28 -14.99
C GLN A 183 7.76 5.89 -13.54
N THR A 184 8.64 6.64 -12.93
CA THR A 184 8.98 6.49 -11.50
C THR A 184 8.75 7.80 -10.78
N VAL A 185 8.04 7.72 -9.65
CA VAL A 185 7.69 8.84 -8.79
C VAL A 185 8.36 8.63 -7.45
N LEU A 186 9.01 9.67 -6.95
CA LEU A 186 9.58 9.73 -5.61
C LEU A 186 8.71 10.63 -4.75
N ILE A 187 8.37 10.19 -3.54
CA ILE A 187 7.61 10.98 -2.57
C ILE A 187 8.48 11.10 -1.31
N ARG A 188 8.59 12.33 -0.81
CA ARG A 188 9.31 12.62 0.44
C ARG A 188 8.34 13.11 1.48
N GLY A 189 8.10 12.28 2.48
CA GLY A 189 7.13 12.58 3.51
C GLY A 189 7.18 11.59 4.67
N GLY A 190 6.13 11.64 5.47
CA GLY A 190 6.02 10.78 6.63
C GLY A 190 7.00 11.12 7.75
N VAL A 191 6.96 10.32 8.79
CA VAL A 191 7.79 10.52 9.98
C VAL A 191 8.24 9.19 10.59
N PRO A 192 9.41 9.13 11.25
CA PRO A 192 9.91 7.89 11.86
C PRO A 192 8.96 7.25 12.86
N THR A 193 8.11 8.02 13.51
CA THR A 193 7.11 7.53 14.48
C THR A 193 6.11 6.55 13.85
N MET A 194 5.86 6.63 12.53
CA MET A 194 5.01 5.68 11.81
C MET A 194 5.50 4.23 11.95
N SER A 195 6.82 4.01 12.01
CA SER A 195 7.41 2.68 12.23
C SER A 195 7.18 2.12 13.64
N ARG A 196 6.73 2.96 14.58
CA ARG A 196 6.39 2.58 15.94
C ARG A 196 4.91 2.20 16.13
N VAL A 197 4.14 2.27 15.04
CA VAL A 197 2.73 1.85 15.00
C VAL A 197 2.62 0.58 14.21
N THR A 198 2.19 -0.51 14.87
CA THR A 198 1.91 -1.74 14.13
C THR A 198 0.76 -1.53 13.17
N GLY A 199 0.90 -2.00 11.93
CA GLY A 199 -0.14 -1.87 10.93
C GLY A 199 -0.13 -0.59 10.10
N ALA A 200 0.80 0.35 10.30
CA ALA A 200 0.92 1.53 9.44
C ALA A 200 1.01 1.14 7.95
N GLY A 201 1.79 0.11 7.63
CA GLY A 201 1.87 -0.44 6.28
C GLY A 201 0.57 -1.07 5.79
N CYS A 202 -0.12 -1.82 6.65
CA CYS A 202 -1.40 -2.45 6.31
C CYS A 202 -2.50 -1.39 6.07
N MET A 203 -2.51 -0.31 6.85
CA MET A 203 -3.39 0.84 6.62
C MET A 203 -3.11 1.51 5.27
N LEU A 204 -1.84 1.70 4.90
CA LEU A 204 -1.49 2.20 3.57
C LEU A 204 -1.96 1.26 2.47
N ALA A 205 -1.79 -0.07 2.63
CA ALA A 205 -2.29 -1.04 1.66
C ALA A 205 -3.82 -0.96 1.48
N ALA A 206 -4.56 -0.78 2.58
CA ALA A 206 -6.01 -0.57 2.52
C ALA A 206 -6.37 0.72 1.76
N LEU A 207 -5.68 1.83 2.04
CA LEU A 207 -5.88 3.10 1.31
C LEU A 207 -5.52 2.98 -0.18
N LEU A 208 -4.45 2.27 -0.55
CA LEU A 208 -4.15 1.97 -1.94
C LEU A 208 -5.32 1.28 -2.63
N GLY A 209 -6.00 0.35 -1.94
CA GLY A 209 -7.25 -0.25 -2.42
C GLY A 209 -8.33 0.79 -2.69
N ALA A 210 -8.60 1.68 -1.73
CA ALA A 210 -9.61 2.72 -1.89
C ALA A 210 -9.30 3.69 -3.04
N PHE A 211 -8.05 4.16 -3.12
CA PHE A 211 -7.64 5.09 -4.16
C PHE A 211 -7.67 4.45 -5.56
N CYS A 212 -7.21 3.21 -5.72
CA CYS A 212 -7.28 2.50 -7.00
C CYS A 212 -8.73 2.13 -7.36
N GLY A 213 -9.55 1.74 -6.39
CA GLY A 213 -10.97 1.45 -6.61
C GLY A 213 -11.78 2.67 -7.08
N ALA A 214 -11.41 3.86 -6.59
CA ALA A 214 -12.02 5.13 -7.03
C ALA A 214 -11.39 5.69 -8.33
N ASN A 215 -10.19 5.24 -8.73
CA ASN A 215 -9.44 5.78 -9.86
C ASN A 215 -8.80 4.66 -10.70
N PRO A 216 -9.58 3.68 -11.21
CA PRO A 216 -9.04 2.47 -11.84
C PRO A 216 -8.23 2.74 -13.13
N GLU A 217 -8.51 3.84 -13.82
CA GLU A 217 -7.86 4.23 -15.08
C GLU A 217 -6.49 4.89 -14.92
N ARG A 218 -6.09 5.27 -13.68
CA ARG A 218 -4.82 5.95 -13.39
C ARG A 218 -4.14 5.41 -12.13
N PRO A 219 -3.74 4.12 -12.12
CA PRO A 219 -3.28 3.44 -10.91
C PRO A 219 -2.01 4.05 -10.30
N LEU A 220 -1.06 4.55 -11.10
CA LEU A 220 0.15 5.19 -10.59
C LEU A 220 -0.18 6.50 -9.85
N ALA A 221 -1.06 7.34 -10.40
CA ALA A 221 -1.48 8.58 -9.74
C ALA A 221 -2.28 8.29 -8.47
N ALA A 222 -3.17 7.29 -8.51
CA ALA A 222 -3.95 6.84 -7.36
C ALA A 222 -3.04 6.34 -6.23
N ALA A 223 -2.05 5.51 -6.56
CA ALA A 223 -1.09 5.00 -5.60
C ALA A 223 -0.22 6.13 -5.00
N ALA A 224 0.26 7.05 -5.83
CA ALA A 224 1.04 8.20 -5.37
C ALA A 224 0.22 9.12 -4.45
N ALA A 225 -1.04 9.34 -4.77
CA ALA A 225 -1.95 10.13 -3.92
C ALA A 225 -2.20 9.46 -2.57
N ALA A 226 -2.37 8.13 -2.53
CA ALA A 226 -2.55 7.38 -1.29
C ALA A 226 -1.32 7.47 -0.39
N VAL A 227 -0.11 7.30 -0.95
CA VAL A 227 1.15 7.43 -0.21
C VAL A 227 1.29 8.85 0.34
N ALA A 228 1.14 9.87 -0.51
CA ALA A 228 1.23 11.27 -0.09
C ALA A 228 0.21 11.64 1.00
N ALA A 229 -1.01 11.10 0.92
CA ALA A 229 -2.04 11.33 1.94
C ALA A 229 -1.64 10.76 3.30
N VAL A 230 -1.08 9.55 3.34
CA VAL A 230 -0.60 8.90 4.58
C VAL A 230 0.61 9.63 5.15
N ASP A 231 1.53 10.08 4.31
CA ASP A 231 2.71 10.83 4.74
C ASP A 231 2.33 12.14 5.40
N LEU A 232 1.48 12.93 4.74
CA LEU A 232 0.98 14.19 5.29
C LEU A 232 0.18 13.98 6.59
N ALA A 233 -0.64 12.92 6.65
CA ALA A 233 -1.36 12.56 7.86
C ALA A 233 -0.40 12.17 8.98
N GLY A 234 0.68 11.44 8.67
CA GLY A 234 1.73 11.08 9.61
C GLY A 234 2.47 12.31 10.17
N GLU A 235 2.79 13.28 9.32
CA GLU A 235 3.42 14.54 9.74
C GLU A 235 2.52 15.32 10.70
N ARG A 236 1.24 15.44 10.43
CA ARG A 236 0.25 16.09 11.30
C ARG A 236 0.09 15.37 12.63
N ALA A 237 0.03 14.04 12.60
CA ALA A 237 -0.03 13.24 13.81
C ALA A 237 1.23 13.46 14.67
N GLU A 238 2.41 13.59 14.05
CA GLU A 238 3.66 13.87 14.74
C GLU A 238 3.69 15.27 15.35
N GLU A 239 3.23 16.29 14.65
CA GLU A 239 3.10 17.65 15.18
C GLU A 239 2.23 17.67 16.44
N ARG A 240 1.08 16.95 16.41
CA ARG A 240 0.21 16.82 17.58
C ARG A 240 0.90 16.06 18.71
N ARG A 241 1.56 14.94 18.39
CA ARG A 241 2.29 14.12 19.35
C ARG A 241 3.35 14.95 20.09
N VAL A 242 4.14 15.71 19.36
CA VAL A 242 5.18 16.58 19.94
C VAL A 242 4.56 17.69 20.77
N ARG A 243 3.54 18.37 20.25
CA ARG A 243 2.85 19.48 20.92
C ARG A 243 2.22 19.09 22.25
N TYR A 244 1.64 17.89 22.34
CA TYR A 244 0.90 17.45 23.53
C TYR A 244 1.67 16.40 24.35
N GLY A 245 2.87 16.02 23.97
CA GLY A 245 3.70 15.05 24.70
C GLY A 245 3.10 13.64 24.75
N THR A 246 2.34 13.24 23.70
CA THR A 246 1.65 11.95 23.66
C THR A 246 2.55 10.83 23.10
N GLY A 247 2.11 9.57 23.20
CA GLY A 247 2.83 8.38 22.73
C GLY A 247 2.32 7.81 21.40
N ASN A 248 2.82 6.64 21.02
CA ASN A 248 2.48 5.97 19.77
C ASN A 248 1.01 5.54 19.65
N ALA A 249 0.33 5.26 20.76
CA ALA A 249 -1.09 4.90 20.73
C ALA A 249 -1.95 6.08 20.29
N THR A 250 -1.70 7.27 20.85
CA THR A 250 -2.37 8.52 20.43
C THR A 250 -1.96 8.89 19.02
N PHE A 251 -0.68 8.74 18.65
CA PHE A 251 -0.21 8.97 17.28
C PHE A 251 -1.00 8.12 16.25
N ARG A 252 -1.25 6.83 16.53
CA ARG A 252 -2.08 5.99 15.67
C ARG A 252 -3.48 6.56 15.47
N THR A 253 -4.11 7.04 16.55
CA THR A 253 -5.43 7.66 16.48
C THR A 253 -5.37 8.99 15.71
N ASP A 254 -4.38 9.82 16.00
CA ASP A 254 -4.16 11.10 15.32
C ASP A 254 -3.85 10.91 13.83
N LEU A 255 -3.19 9.80 13.43
CA LEU A 255 -2.96 9.45 12.02
C LEU A 255 -4.29 9.20 11.29
N ILE A 256 -5.20 8.42 11.87
CA ILE A 256 -6.52 8.14 11.30
C ILE A 256 -7.36 9.44 11.24
N ASP A 257 -7.35 10.23 12.31
CA ASP A 257 -8.02 11.54 12.35
C ASP A 257 -7.47 12.51 11.30
N ALA A 258 -6.15 12.48 11.06
CA ALA A 258 -5.52 13.32 10.06
C ALA A 258 -5.92 12.92 8.63
N VAL A 259 -6.09 11.62 8.34
CA VAL A 259 -6.65 11.16 7.05
C VAL A 259 -8.09 11.62 6.89
N PHE A 260 -8.91 11.53 7.94
CA PHE A 260 -10.30 11.97 7.91
C PHE A 260 -10.43 13.46 7.58
N ASN A 261 -9.56 14.29 8.16
CA ASN A 261 -9.60 15.74 8.00
C ASN A 261 -8.78 16.27 6.80
N LEU A 262 -8.00 15.42 6.09
CA LEU A 262 -7.17 15.83 4.97
C LEU A 262 -8.05 16.32 3.82
N THR A 263 -7.85 17.54 3.33
CA THR A 263 -8.55 18.09 2.18
C THR A 263 -7.75 17.92 0.88
N GLU A 264 -8.42 18.03 -0.28
CA GLU A 264 -7.77 18.01 -1.57
C GLU A 264 -6.76 19.15 -1.73
N ASP A 265 -7.10 20.33 -1.24
CA ASP A 265 -6.20 21.50 -1.27
C ASP A 265 -4.95 21.25 -0.43
N GLU A 266 -5.09 20.69 0.75
CA GLU A 266 -3.96 20.34 1.61
C GLU A 266 -3.07 19.25 1.00
N LEU A 267 -3.66 18.24 0.35
CA LEU A 267 -2.90 17.23 -0.37
C LEU A 267 -2.14 17.86 -1.56
N ARG A 268 -2.80 18.73 -2.33
CA ARG A 268 -2.18 19.43 -3.45
C ARG A 268 -0.99 20.32 -3.03
N GLU A 269 -1.15 21.05 -1.94
CA GLU A 269 -0.13 21.99 -1.46
C GLU A 269 1.00 21.28 -0.71
N GLY A 270 0.67 20.25 0.08
CA GLY A 270 1.61 19.56 0.96
C GLY A 270 2.44 18.47 0.29
N VAL A 271 1.97 17.88 -0.82
CA VAL A 271 2.71 16.77 -1.45
C VAL A 271 4.08 17.22 -1.97
N ARG A 272 5.11 16.49 -1.55
CA ARG A 272 6.49 16.65 -2.01
C ARG A 272 6.87 15.46 -2.87
N TYR A 273 6.71 15.59 -4.17
CA TYR A 273 7.04 14.53 -5.11
C TYR A 273 7.87 15.05 -6.28
N GLU A 274 8.57 14.16 -6.92
CA GLU A 274 9.26 14.40 -8.19
C GLU A 274 9.14 13.19 -9.12
N ILE A 275 9.21 13.43 -10.42
CA ILE A 275 9.37 12.38 -11.42
C ILE A 275 10.86 12.09 -11.54
N TYR A 276 11.26 10.86 -11.25
CA TYR A 276 12.65 10.44 -11.34
C TYR A 276 13.11 10.40 -12.80
N GLN A 277 14.12 11.17 -13.09
CA GLN A 277 14.80 11.20 -14.40
C GLN A 277 16.16 10.54 -14.24
N GLY A 278 16.23 9.24 -14.47
CA GLY A 278 17.46 8.47 -14.36
C GLY A 278 17.62 7.46 -15.47
#